data_6d5f008ed93d17f8bfc7baba49b73f3f
#
_entry.id   6d5f008ed93d17f8bfc7baba49b73f3f
#
_cell.length_a   1.000
_cell.length_b   1.000
_cell.length_c   1.000
_cell.angle_alpha   90.00
_cell.angle_beta   90.00
_cell.angle_gamma   90.00
#
_symmetry.space_group_name_H-M   'P 1'
#
loop_
_entity.id
_entity.type
_entity.pdbx_description
1 polymer ?
#
loop_
_entity_poly.entity_id
_entity_poly.type
_entity_poly.pdbx_seq_one_letter_code
_entity_poly.pdbx_strand_id
1 'polypeptide(L)'
;MRAVMALSGGMDSTALLMRLLAEGYQVSCLSYNYGQKHSIELERASANLSYLSKNEYIIDHRIADLSSAMGIFHSALTTDGFDVPEGHYEQEQMKQTVVPNRNAIFASILYGYALSVAIREETEVVIALGVHSGDHAIYPDCRPEFYKAIEHAFNIGNWDSNMVSFHLPYIAGDKESILRDAIISCERLNLDFDTVFRNTNTSYSPDSMGRSSGRTGADVERILAFHAIGRKDPIEYVDDWDIVLERALTIEKEH
;
A
#
# COMPACT_ATOMS: atom_id res chain seq x y z
N MET A 1 18.35 1.48 -13.00
CA MET A 1 17.34 0.42 -12.81
C MET A 1 15.96 1.02 -12.95
N ARG A 2 14.98 0.30 -13.49
CA ARG A 2 13.62 0.79 -13.75
C ARG A 2 12.62 0.03 -12.89
N ALA A 3 11.72 0.74 -12.21
CA ALA A 3 10.65 0.13 -11.43
C ALA A 3 9.28 0.70 -11.83
N VAL A 4 8.28 -0.17 -11.86
CA VAL A 4 6.85 0.19 -11.91
C VAL A 4 6.22 -0.32 -10.63
N MET A 5 5.50 0.53 -9.91
CA MET A 5 4.92 0.15 -8.63
C MET A 5 3.46 0.56 -8.48
N ALA A 6 2.71 -0.18 -7.67
CA ALA A 6 1.41 0.27 -7.20
C ALA A 6 1.60 1.26 -6.04
N LEU A 7 1.03 2.45 -6.15
CA LEU A 7 1.03 3.48 -5.10
C LEU A 7 -0.41 3.72 -4.64
N SER A 8 -0.76 3.15 -3.48
CA SER A 8 -2.11 3.32 -2.92
C SER A 8 -2.28 4.64 -2.16
N GLY A 9 -1.20 5.24 -1.65
CA GLY A 9 -1.24 6.34 -0.70
C GLY A 9 -1.28 5.88 0.76
N GLY A 10 -1.24 4.56 0.98
CA GLY A 10 -1.07 3.94 2.29
C GLY A 10 0.40 3.93 2.73
N MET A 11 0.61 3.55 3.99
CA MET A 11 1.92 3.50 4.64
C MET A 11 2.92 2.60 3.88
N ASP A 12 2.51 1.37 3.55
CA ASP A 12 3.39 0.34 3.02
C ASP A 12 3.87 0.66 1.59
N SER A 13 2.96 1.12 0.72
CA SER A 13 3.30 1.54 -0.64
C SER A 13 4.16 2.81 -0.65
N THR A 14 3.96 3.71 0.32
CA THR A 14 4.79 4.91 0.48
C THR A 14 6.20 4.55 0.96
N ALA A 15 6.33 3.65 1.94
CA ALA A 15 7.61 3.13 2.39
C ALA A 15 8.39 2.47 1.23
N LEU A 16 7.70 1.65 0.43
CA LEU A 16 8.29 1.02 -0.75
C LEU A 16 8.79 2.06 -1.77
N LEU A 17 8.03 3.14 -2.00
CA LEU A 17 8.47 4.22 -2.89
C LEU A 17 9.77 4.86 -2.37
N MET A 18 9.86 5.17 -1.06
CA MET A 18 11.08 5.71 -0.46
C MET A 18 12.26 4.76 -0.64
N ARG A 19 12.05 3.45 -0.41
CA ARG A 19 13.08 2.44 -0.61
C ARG A 19 13.59 2.39 -2.04
N LEU A 20 12.70 2.31 -3.03
CA LEU A 20 13.09 2.24 -4.44
C LEU A 20 13.89 3.47 -4.87
N LEU A 21 13.50 4.66 -4.42
CA LEU A 21 14.24 5.90 -4.67
C LEU A 21 15.62 5.87 -4.02
N ALA A 22 15.73 5.40 -2.76
CA ALA A 22 16.99 5.28 -2.03
C ALA A 22 17.93 4.23 -2.63
N GLU A 23 17.39 3.22 -3.31
CA GLU A 23 18.12 2.21 -4.09
C GLU A 23 18.48 2.70 -5.51
N GLY A 24 18.08 3.91 -5.90
CA GLY A 24 18.41 4.53 -7.19
C GLY A 24 17.57 4.07 -8.37
N TYR A 25 16.36 3.53 -8.11
CA TYR A 25 15.42 3.23 -9.19
C TYR A 25 14.82 4.49 -9.78
N GLN A 26 14.65 4.49 -11.09
CA GLN A 26 13.73 5.39 -11.76
C GLN A 26 12.34 4.76 -11.68
N VAL A 27 11.41 5.41 -10.96
CA VAL A 27 10.13 4.83 -10.57
C VAL A 27 8.99 5.45 -11.38
N SER A 28 8.10 4.58 -11.90
CA SER A 28 6.75 4.96 -12.35
C SER A 28 5.72 4.39 -11.39
N CYS A 29 4.81 5.22 -10.92
CA CYS A 29 3.75 4.85 -10.01
C CYS A 29 2.41 4.71 -10.73
N LEU A 30 1.64 3.69 -10.37
CA LEU A 30 0.27 3.49 -10.79
C LEU A 30 -0.63 3.42 -9.57
N SER A 31 -1.60 4.31 -9.47
CA SER A 31 -2.68 4.27 -8.48
C SER A 31 -3.95 3.76 -9.11
N TYR A 32 -4.83 3.15 -8.32
CA TYR A 32 -6.09 2.60 -8.79
C TYR A 32 -7.27 3.33 -8.14
N ASN A 33 -8.16 3.88 -8.98
CA ASN A 33 -9.51 4.22 -8.58
C ASN A 33 -10.40 3.00 -8.89
N TYR A 34 -10.84 2.26 -7.87
CA TYR A 34 -11.66 1.06 -8.04
C TYR A 34 -13.06 1.21 -7.41
N GLY A 35 -13.47 2.46 -7.13
CA GLY A 35 -14.74 2.75 -6.49
C GLY A 35 -14.71 2.55 -4.98
N GLN A 36 -13.52 2.64 -4.35
CA GLN A 36 -13.38 2.62 -2.90
C GLN A 36 -14.17 3.78 -2.26
N LYS A 37 -14.75 3.52 -1.09
CA LYS A 37 -15.58 4.48 -0.36
C LYS A 37 -14.90 5.83 -0.08
N HIS A 38 -13.58 5.80 0.09
CA HIS A 38 -12.80 7.00 0.43
C HIS A 38 -11.69 7.24 -0.58
N SER A 39 -11.74 8.38 -1.25
CA SER A 39 -10.71 8.82 -2.20
C SER A 39 -9.46 9.40 -1.53
N ILE A 40 -9.47 9.54 -0.21
CA ILE A 40 -8.40 10.18 0.57
C ILE A 40 -7.01 9.56 0.27
N GLU A 41 -6.96 8.28 -0.03
CA GLU A 41 -5.71 7.58 -0.39
C GLU A 41 -5.05 8.20 -1.63
N LEU A 42 -5.84 8.49 -2.68
CA LEU A 42 -5.33 9.11 -3.91
C LEU A 42 -4.84 10.55 -3.66
N GLU A 43 -5.54 11.28 -2.78
CA GLU A 43 -5.13 12.62 -2.36
C GLU A 43 -3.80 12.59 -1.60
N ARG A 44 -3.63 11.61 -0.70
CA ARG A 44 -2.40 11.40 0.06
C ARG A 44 -1.24 11.00 -0.85
N ALA A 45 -1.46 10.08 -1.80
CA ALA A 45 -0.46 9.76 -2.82
C ALA A 45 -0.01 11.02 -3.58
N SER A 46 -0.95 11.84 -4.03
CA SER A 46 -0.67 13.10 -4.74
C SER A 46 0.09 14.10 -3.88
N ALA A 47 -0.23 14.22 -2.58
CA ALA A 47 0.48 15.08 -1.64
C ALA A 47 1.94 14.64 -1.46
N ASN A 48 2.21 13.33 -1.33
CA ASN A 48 3.56 12.80 -1.27
C ASN A 48 4.34 13.04 -2.56
N LEU A 49 3.75 12.79 -3.72
CA LEU A 49 4.39 13.05 -5.00
C LEU A 49 4.73 14.54 -5.18
N SER A 50 3.86 15.45 -4.69
CA SER A 50 4.11 16.88 -4.68
C SER A 50 5.27 17.25 -3.74
N TYR A 51 5.36 16.62 -2.58
CA TYR A 51 6.48 16.79 -1.65
C TYR A 51 7.80 16.28 -2.27
N LEU A 52 7.79 15.10 -2.89
CA LEU A 52 8.94 14.52 -3.59
C LEU A 52 9.42 15.41 -4.73
N SER A 53 8.51 15.93 -5.54
CA SER A 53 8.84 16.84 -6.65
C SER A 53 9.53 18.13 -6.17
N LYS A 54 9.12 18.69 -5.02
CA LYS A 54 9.79 19.85 -4.41
C LYS A 54 11.21 19.54 -3.91
N ASN A 55 11.50 18.27 -3.67
CA ASN A 55 12.81 17.75 -3.28
C ASN A 55 13.56 17.10 -4.47
N GLU A 56 13.21 17.48 -5.70
CA GLU A 56 13.89 17.10 -6.95
C GLU A 56 13.69 15.62 -7.36
N TYR A 57 12.78 14.88 -6.70
CA TYR A 57 12.37 13.52 -7.09
C TYR A 57 11.17 13.58 -8.02
N ILE A 58 11.41 13.40 -9.33
CA ILE A 58 10.34 13.43 -10.34
C ILE A 58 9.86 12.01 -10.60
N ILE A 59 8.57 11.75 -10.33
CA ILE A 59 7.93 10.44 -10.46
C ILE A 59 6.84 10.51 -11.54
N ASP A 60 6.90 9.61 -12.53
CA ASP A 60 5.76 9.43 -13.45
C ASP A 60 4.63 8.73 -12.69
N HIS A 61 3.50 9.41 -12.55
CA HIS A 61 2.33 8.89 -11.83
C HIS A 61 1.11 8.86 -12.74
N ARG A 62 0.42 7.74 -12.72
CA ARG A 62 -0.83 7.53 -13.45
C ARG A 62 -1.90 6.98 -12.53
N ILE A 63 -3.16 7.29 -12.83
CA ILE A 63 -4.32 6.75 -12.15
C ILE A 63 -5.11 5.91 -13.16
N ALA A 64 -5.28 4.62 -12.85
CA ALA A 64 -6.16 3.74 -13.61
C ALA A 64 -7.55 3.74 -12.97
N ASP A 65 -8.56 4.15 -13.72
CA ASP A 65 -9.95 4.10 -13.27
C ASP A 65 -10.57 2.74 -13.59
N LEU A 66 -10.85 1.97 -12.55
CA LEU A 66 -11.47 0.66 -12.59
C LEU A 66 -12.85 0.65 -11.91
N SER A 67 -13.36 1.81 -11.49
CA SER A 67 -14.56 1.94 -10.68
C SER A 67 -15.77 1.24 -11.28
N SER A 68 -15.99 1.40 -12.60
CA SER A 68 -17.07 0.74 -13.32
C SER A 68 -16.94 -0.79 -13.36
N ALA A 69 -15.74 -1.30 -13.61
CA ALA A 69 -15.49 -2.74 -13.70
C ALA A 69 -15.54 -3.42 -12.33
N MET A 70 -15.01 -2.77 -11.31
CA MET A 70 -14.95 -3.34 -9.95
C MET A 70 -16.21 -3.05 -9.13
N GLY A 71 -17.10 -2.17 -9.60
CA GLY A 71 -18.40 -1.92 -8.98
C GLY A 71 -19.36 -3.11 -8.99
N ILE A 72 -19.06 -4.19 -9.74
CA ILE A 72 -19.80 -5.46 -9.69
C ILE A 72 -19.38 -6.37 -8.51
N PHE A 73 -18.31 -6.04 -7.80
CA PHE A 73 -17.81 -6.82 -6.68
C PHE A 73 -18.38 -6.34 -5.35
N HIS A 74 -18.74 -7.28 -4.47
CA HIS A 74 -19.27 -6.98 -3.15
C HIS A 74 -18.19 -7.05 -2.07
N SER A 75 -17.98 -5.95 -1.36
CA SER A 75 -17.05 -5.84 -0.24
C SER A 75 -17.46 -4.67 0.67
N ALA A 76 -17.10 -4.72 1.95
CA ALA A 76 -17.26 -3.59 2.86
C ALA A 76 -16.49 -2.34 2.42
N LEU A 77 -15.49 -2.48 1.56
CA LEU A 77 -14.70 -1.35 1.04
C LEU A 77 -15.30 -0.68 -0.20
N THR A 78 -16.19 -1.35 -0.94
CA THR A 78 -16.72 -0.85 -2.22
C THR A 78 -18.24 -0.72 -2.24
N THR A 79 -18.96 -1.47 -1.39
CA THR A 79 -20.43 -1.50 -1.42
C THR A 79 -21.01 -0.59 -0.34
N ASP A 80 -21.90 0.32 -0.72
CA ASP A 80 -22.64 1.15 0.23
C ASP A 80 -23.54 0.30 1.13
N GLY A 81 -23.70 0.75 2.40
CA GLY A 81 -24.56 0.08 3.37
C GLY A 81 -23.87 -1.03 4.18
N PHE A 82 -22.61 -1.33 3.94
CA PHE A 82 -21.81 -2.18 4.79
C PHE A 82 -20.84 -1.35 5.62
N ASP A 83 -20.83 -1.54 6.94
CA ASP A 83 -19.85 -0.93 7.82
C ASP A 83 -18.50 -1.66 7.71
N VAL A 84 -17.41 -0.90 7.79
CA VAL A 84 -16.08 -1.50 7.89
C VAL A 84 -15.91 -2.09 9.28
N PRO A 85 -15.54 -3.37 9.42
CA PRO A 85 -15.39 -4.00 10.73
C PRO A 85 -14.26 -3.34 11.54
N GLU A 86 -14.50 -3.22 12.85
CA GLU A 86 -13.52 -2.76 13.85
C GLU A 86 -12.87 -3.94 14.57
N GLY A 87 -11.69 -3.75 15.18
CA GLY A 87 -10.99 -4.74 16.00
C GLY A 87 -9.68 -5.24 15.39
N HIS A 88 -9.20 -6.39 15.88
CA HIS A 88 -7.93 -6.96 15.44
C HIS A 88 -8.00 -7.44 13.99
N TYR A 89 -6.90 -7.21 13.23
CA TYR A 89 -6.85 -7.46 11.79
C TYR A 89 -7.08 -8.93 11.40
N GLU A 90 -6.66 -9.89 12.22
CA GLU A 90 -6.79 -11.33 11.94
C GLU A 90 -8.18 -11.91 12.27
N GLN A 91 -9.10 -11.11 12.82
CA GLN A 91 -10.45 -11.58 13.13
C GLN A 91 -11.23 -11.94 11.85
N GLU A 92 -12.06 -13.00 11.94
CA GLU A 92 -12.79 -13.55 10.77
C GLU A 92 -13.70 -12.52 10.10
N GLN A 93 -14.25 -11.57 10.86
CA GLN A 93 -15.08 -10.48 10.35
C GLN A 93 -14.32 -9.59 9.34
N MET A 94 -12.98 -9.52 9.41
CA MET A 94 -12.16 -8.74 8.48
C MET A 94 -12.21 -9.28 7.05
N LYS A 95 -12.64 -10.52 6.83
CA LYS A 95 -12.88 -11.08 5.49
C LYS A 95 -13.92 -10.28 4.69
N GLN A 96 -14.77 -9.51 5.34
CA GLN A 96 -15.74 -8.62 4.67
C GLN A 96 -15.05 -7.44 3.94
N THR A 97 -13.81 -7.13 4.28
CA THR A 97 -13.00 -6.11 3.58
C THR A 97 -12.35 -6.65 2.30
N VAL A 98 -12.37 -7.95 2.08
CA VAL A 98 -11.81 -8.55 0.87
C VAL A 98 -12.63 -8.13 -0.34
N VAL A 99 -11.99 -7.45 -1.29
CA VAL A 99 -12.57 -7.22 -2.62
C VAL A 99 -12.13 -8.40 -3.50
N PRO A 100 -13.06 -9.23 -3.98
CA PRO A 100 -12.71 -10.45 -4.71
C PRO A 100 -11.73 -10.19 -5.86
N ASN A 101 -10.62 -10.95 -5.91
CA ASN A 101 -9.62 -10.93 -6.97
C ASN A 101 -8.93 -9.56 -7.22
N ARG A 102 -9.05 -8.61 -6.28
CA ARG A 102 -8.51 -7.25 -6.45
C ARG A 102 -7.03 -7.22 -6.76
N ASN A 103 -6.21 -7.94 -5.98
CA ASN A 103 -4.76 -7.90 -6.13
C ASN A 103 -4.30 -8.58 -7.43
N ALA A 104 -5.02 -9.61 -7.93
CA ALA A 104 -4.75 -10.21 -9.24
C ALA A 104 -5.04 -9.21 -10.38
N ILE A 105 -6.15 -8.48 -10.31
CA ILE A 105 -6.52 -7.46 -11.30
C ILE A 105 -5.46 -6.36 -11.33
N PHE A 106 -5.09 -5.84 -10.15
CA PHE A 106 -4.08 -4.79 -10.04
C PHE A 106 -2.71 -5.26 -10.55
N ALA A 107 -2.29 -6.48 -10.17
CA ALA A 107 -1.04 -7.07 -10.65
C ALA A 107 -1.05 -7.27 -12.17
N SER A 108 -2.19 -7.66 -12.76
CA SER A 108 -2.31 -7.84 -14.22
C SER A 108 -2.15 -6.53 -14.99
N ILE A 109 -2.78 -5.45 -14.52
CA ILE A 109 -2.66 -4.13 -15.14
C ILE A 109 -1.23 -3.60 -14.97
N LEU A 110 -0.68 -3.75 -13.76
CA LEU A 110 0.68 -3.31 -13.46
C LEU A 110 1.72 -4.04 -14.30
N TYR A 111 1.53 -5.36 -14.51
CA TYR A 111 2.38 -6.17 -15.36
C TYR A 111 2.33 -5.70 -16.83
N GLY A 112 1.14 -5.49 -17.37
CA GLY A 112 0.99 -4.97 -18.76
C GLY A 112 1.64 -3.60 -18.92
N TYR A 113 1.55 -2.73 -17.91
CA TYR A 113 2.23 -1.44 -17.92
C TYR A 113 3.76 -1.59 -17.83
N ALA A 114 4.25 -2.43 -16.93
CA ALA A 114 5.69 -2.71 -16.76
C ALA A 114 6.29 -3.29 -18.05
N LEU A 115 5.63 -4.26 -18.68
CA LEU A 115 6.07 -4.86 -19.94
C LEU A 115 6.08 -3.83 -21.07
N SER A 116 5.08 -2.96 -21.14
CA SER A 116 5.04 -1.87 -22.13
C SER A 116 6.19 -0.87 -21.93
N VAL A 117 6.58 -0.59 -20.66
CA VAL A 117 7.75 0.23 -20.36
C VAL A 117 9.03 -0.48 -20.77
N ALA A 118 9.17 -1.77 -20.42
CA ALA A 118 10.34 -2.58 -20.72
C ALA A 118 10.63 -2.65 -22.24
N ILE A 119 9.59 -2.92 -23.02
CA ILE A 119 9.70 -2.98 -24.49
C ILE A 119 10.04 -1.60 -25.07
N ARG A 120 9.37 -0.54 -24.63
CA ARG A 120 9.59 0.81 -25.16
C ARG A 120 10.98 1.35 -24.86
N GLU A 121 11.51 1.05 -23.68
CA GLU A 121 12.78 1.58 -23.17
C GLU A 121 13.94 0.59 -23.36
N GLU A 122 13.66 -0.59 -23.92
CA GLU A 122 14.62 -1.69 -24.15
C GLU A 122 15.43 -2.02 -22.88
N THR A 123 14.73 -2.10 -21.72
CA THR A 123 15.35 -2.31 -20.40
C THR A 123 14.53 -3.26 -19.53
N GLU A 124 15.19 -3.94 -18.60
CA GLU A 124 14.51 -4.72 -17.58
C GLU A 124 13.77 -3.80 -16.60
N VAL A 125 12.57 -4.23 -16.21
CA VAL A 125 11.69 -3.51 -15.30
C VAL A 125 11.28 -4.42 -14.13
N VAL A 126 11.38 -3.94 -12.91
CA VAL A 126 10.81 -4.63 -11.77
C VAL A 126 9.42 -4.08 -11.44
N ILE A 127 8.48 -4.98 -11.11
CA ILE A 127 7.18 -4.64 -10.53
C ILE A 127 7.34 -4.69 -9.02
N ALA A 128 7.16 -3.56 -8.35
CA ALA A 128 7.27 -3.49 -6.90
C ALA A 128 5.91 -3.32 -6.22
N LEU A 129 5.65 -4.15 -5.21
CA LEU A 129 4.44 -4.14 -4.40
C LEU A 129 4.79 -4.17 -2.91
N GLY A 130 4.07 -3.37 -2.10
CA GLY A 130 4.27 -3.25 -0.66
C GLY A 130 3.52 -4.31 0.16
N VAL A 131 3.38 -5.53 -0.36
CA VAL A 131 2.73 -6.64 0.35
C VAL A 131 3.61 -7.19 1.46
N HIS A 132 3.02 -7.57 2.59
CA HIS A 132 3.74 -8.05 3.76
C HIS A 132 3.03 -9.21 4.47
N SER A 133 3.70 -9.83 5.45
CA SER A 133 3.20 -11.04 6.11
C SER A 133 1.95 -10.82 6.96
N GLY A 134 1.75 -9.63 7.54
CA GLY A 134 0.56 -9.30 8.32
C GLY A 134 -0.75 -9.47 7.55
N ASP A 135 -0.71 -9.27 6.22
CA ASP A 135 -1.89 -9.46 5.36
C ASP A 135 -2.23 -10.93 5.07
N HIS A 136 -1.30 -11.88 5.30
CA HIS A 136 -1.42 -13.27 4.83
C HIS A 136 -2.57 -14.05 5.46
N ALA A 137 -3.00 -13.69 6.67
CA ALA A 137 -4.09 -14.36 7.36
C ALA A 137 -5.44 -14.10 6.68
N ILE A 138 -5.70 -12.86 6.28
CA ILE A 138 -6.99 -12.41 5.73
C ILE A 138 -7.00 -12.37 4.21
N TYR A 139 -5.86 -12.01 3.59
CA TYR A 139 -5.75 -11.85 2.14
C TYR A 139 -4.87 -12.95 1.52
N PRO A 140 -5.46 -14.06 1.03
CA PRO A 140 -4.69 -15.13 0.37
C PRO A 140 -3.86 -14.65 -0.82
N ASP A 141 -4.32 -13.58 -1.48
CA ASP A 141 -3.66 -12.93 -2.61
C ASP A 141 -2.54 -11.95 -2.21
N CYS A 142 -2.15 -11.94 -0.91
CA CYS A 142 -0.93 -11.30 -0.43
C CYS A 142 0.21 -12.30 -0.14
N ARG A 143 -0.05 -13.61 -0.26
CA ARG A 143 0.91 -14.68 0.08
C ARG A 143 1.99 -14.87 -1.00
N PRO A 144 3.21 -15.33 -0.62
CA PRO A 144 4.30 -15.59 -1.58
C PRO A 144 3.90 -16.56 -2.69
N GLU A 145 3.10 -17.59 -2.38
CA GLU A 145 2.66 -18.60 -3.35
C GLU A 145 1.79 -17.97 -4.45
N PHE A 146 0.95 -17.00 -4.09
CA PHE A 146 0.11 -16.28 -5.05
C PHE A 146 0.98 -15.51 -6.05
N TYR A 147 1.98 -14.76 -5.58
CA TYR A 147 2.85 -13.99 -6.48
C TYR A 147 3.72 -14.87 -7.36
N LYS A 148 4.21 -16.01 -6.85
CA LYS A 148 4.92 -17.01 -7.67
C LYS A 148 4.02 -17.57 -8.77
N ALA A 149 2.76 -17.87 -8.45
CA ALA A 149 1.82 -18.42 -9.42
C ALA A 149 1.43 -17.39 -10.49
N ILE A 150 1.17 -16.14 -10.11
CA ILE A 150 0.79 -15.09 -11.07
C ILE A 150 1.97 -14.68 -11.95
N GLU A 151 3.19 -14.60 -11.43
CA GLU A 151 4.41 -14.38 -12.19
C GLU A 151 4.61 -15.49 -13.21
N HIS A 152 4.45 -16.75 -12.80
CA HIS A 152 4.52 -17.88 -13.71
C HIS A 152 3.47 -17.78 -14.83
N ALA A 153 2.23 -17.45 -14.51
CA ALA A 153 1.17 -17.25 -15.50
C ALA A 153 1.51 -16.14 -16.50
N PHE A 154 2.06 -15.02 -16.03
CA PHE A 154 2.48 -13.93 -16.92
C PHE A 154 3.66 -14.33 -17.80
N ASN A 155 4.61 -15.10 -17.28
CA ASN A 155 5.77 -15.57 -18.04
C ASN A 155 5.40 -16.51 -19.19
N ILE A 156 4.36 -17.34 -19.03
CA ILE A 156 3.89 -18.22 -20.10
C ILE A 156 2.86 -17.56 -21.02
N GLY A 157 2.25 -16.45 -20.58
CA GLY A 157 1.17 -15.77 -21.31
C GLY A 157 1.61 -14.57 -22.16
N ASN A 158 2.87 -14.16 -22.10
CA ASN A 158 3.36 -12.96 -22.77
C ASN A 158 4.69 -13.19 -23.47
N TRP A 159 4.87 -12.55 -24.62
CA TRP A 159 6.17 -12.40 -25.25
C TRP A 159 7.04 -11.43 -24.43
N ASP A 160 8.35 -11.57 -24.49
CA ASP A 160 9.32 -10.70 -23.80
C ASP A 160 9.15 -10.64 -22.27
N SER A 161 8.47 -11.63 -21.68
CA SER A 161 8.19 -11.70 -20.24
C SER A 161 9.45 -11.72 -19.37
N ASN A 162 10.59 -12.18 -19.93
CA ASN A 162 11.89 -12.18 -19.26
C ASN A 162 12.41 -10.77 -18.93
N MET A 163 11.83 -9.71 -19.53
CA MET A 163 12.16 -8.32 -19.21
C MET A 163 11.47 -7.79 -17.96
N VAL A 164 10.54 -8.54 -17.36
CA VAL A 164 9.76 -8.09 -16.20
C VAL A 164 9.82 -9.13 -15.09
N SER A 165 10.10 -8.69 -13.88
CA SER A 165 10.11 -9.53 -12.67
C SER A 165 9.42 -8.84 -11.48
N PHE A 166 8.96 -9.63 -10.50
CA PHE A 166 8.41 -9.08 -9.27
C PHE A 166 9.52 -8.78 -8.25
N HIS A 167 9.39 -7.63 -7.58
CA HIS A 167 10.22 -7.21 -6.45
C HIS A 167 9.31 -6.93 -5.25
N LEU A 168 9.30 -7.85 -4.27
CA LEU A 168 8.40 -7.86 -3.13
C LEU A 168 9.23 -7.83 -1.83
N PRO A 169 9.90 -6.69 -1.52
CA PRO A 169 10.91 -6.67 -0.46
C PRO A 169 10.34 -6.87 0.94
N TYR A 170 9.03 -6.67 1.12
CA TYR A 170 8.36 -6.78 2.42
C TYR A 170 7.55 -8.06 2.59
N ILE A 171 7.56 -8.98 1.60
CA ILE A 171 6.69 -10.16 1.58
C ILE A 171 6.78 -11.05 2.82
N ALA A 172 7.93 -11.10 3.49
CA ALA A 172 8.17 -11.83 4.72
C ALA A 172 8.31 -10.92 5.96
N GLY A 173 8.13 -9.60 5.80
CA GLY A 173 8.24 -8.60 6.85
C GLY A 173 6.89 -8.26 7.47
N ASP A 174 6.92 -7.36 8.43
CA ASP A 174 5.79 -6.77 9.13
C ASP A 174 5.83 -5.24 9.01
N LYS A 175 4.80 -4.57 9.52
CA LYS A 175 4.70 -3.09 9.47
C LYS A 175 5.81 -2.39 10.27
N GLU A 176 6.35 -3.01 11.33
CA GLU A 176 7.48 -2.46 12.06
C GLU A 176 8.73 -2.43 11.17
N SER A 177 9.05 -3.54 10.52
CA SER A 177 10.20 -3.65 9.61
C SER A 177 10.08 -2.71 8.41
N ILE A 178 8.88 -2.52 7.88
CA ILE A 178 8.58 -1.55 6.82
C ILE A 178 8.88 -0.11 7.27
N LEU A 179 8.44 0.29 8.47
CA LEU A 179 8.71 1.62 8.99
C LEU A 179 10.20 1.85 9.30
N ARG A 180 10.91 0.84 9.81
CA ARG A 180 12.36 0.92 10.04
C ARG A 180 13.13 1.11 8.73
N ASP A 181 12.75 0.38 7.69
CA ASP A 181 13.32 0.54 6.34
C ASP A 181 13.01 1.92 5.75
N ALA A 182 11.79 2.41 5.98
CA ALA A 182 11.39 3.74 5.52
C ALA A 182 12.15 4.88 6.21
N ILE A 183 12.48 4.76 7.50
CA ILE A 183 13.34 5.73 8.20
C ILE A 183 14.70 5.80 7.52
N ILE A 184 15.35 4.66 7.30
CA ILE A 184 16.66 4.57 6.64
C ILE A 184 16.59 5.14 5.22
N SER A 185 15.52 4.84 4.50
CA SER A 185 15.32 5.33 3.13
C SER A 185 15.13 6.85 3.08
N CYS A 186 14.29 7.41 3.96
CA CYS A 186 14.11 8.86 4.06
C CYS A 186 15.42 9.58 4.44
N GLU A 187 16.21 9.02 5.37
CA GLU A 187 17.52 9.57 5.73
C GLU A 187 18.47 9.61 4.52
N ARG A 188 18.56 8.52 3.76
CA ARG A 188 19.39 8.45 2.53
C ARG A 188 18.96 9.46 1.46
N LEU A 189 17.66 9.73 1.36
CA LEU A 189 17.08 10.67 0.43
C LEU A 189 17.10 12.11 0.94
N ASN A 190 17.53 12.35 2.18
CA ASN A 190 17.44 13.64 2.86
C ASN A 190 16.00 14.20 2.89
N LEU A 191 15.04 13.33 3.15
CA LEU A 191 13.61 13.65 3.27
C LEU A 191 13.15 13.56 4.72
N ASP A 192 12.21 14.42 5.11
CA ASP A 192 11.61 14.37 6.43
C ASP A 192 10.58 13.23 6.52
N PHE A 193 10.89 12.21 7.34
CA PHE A 193 10.06 11.03 7.55
C PHE A 193 8.64 11.40 8.00
N ASP A 194 8.50 12.32 8.95
CA ASP A 194 7.20 12.68 9.50
C ASP A 194 6.33 13.39 8.45
N THR A 195 6.91 14.19 7.58
CA THR A 195 6.20 14.80 6.44
C THR A 195 5.73 13.75 5.44
N VAL A 196 6.58 12.79 5.09
CA VAL A 196 6.23 11.69 4.17
C VAL A 196 5.08 10.88 4.74
N PHE A 197 5.15 10.48 6.02
CA PHE A 197 4.15 9.59 6.62
C PHE A 197 2.88 10.31 7.08
N ARG A 198 2.92 11.62 7.32
CA ARG A 198 1.71 12.45 7.48
C ARG A 198 0.85 12.47 6.21
N ASN A 199 1.46 12.38 5.06
CA ASN A 199 0.80 12.29 3.77
C ASN A 199 0.44 10.83 3.39
N THR A 200 0.02 10.01 4.35
CA THR A 200 -0.46 8.65 4.09
C THR A 200 -1.81 8.43 4.75
N ASN A 201 -2.59 7.48 4.23
CA ASN A 201 -3.79 7.00 4.88
C ASN A 201 -3.80 5.47 4.87
N THR A 202 -4.10 4.87 6.01
CA THR A 202 -4.25 3.41 6.13
C THR A 202 -5.66 3.05 6.61
N SER A 203 -6.40 4.02 7.15
CA SER A 203 -7.74 3.81 7.67
C SER A 203 -8.73 3.46 6.55
N TYR A 204 -9.49 2.40 6.75
CA TYR A 204 -10.62 2.05 5.90
C TYR A 204 -11.91 2.82 6.25
N SER A 205 -11.91 3.61 7.32
CA SER A 205 -13.04 4.43 7.76
C SER A 205 -12.56 5.77 8.31
N PRO A 206 -11.94 6.63 7.47
CA PRO A 206 -11.59 7.99 7.88
C PRO A 206 -12.86 8.83 8.05
N ASP A 207 -12.80 9.86 8.91
CA ASP A 207 -13.88 10.82 9.01
C ASP A 207 -13.93 11.79 7.79
N SER A 208 -14.89 12.70 7.79
CA SER A 208 -15.06 13.68 6.71
C SER A 208 -13.88 14.66 6.55
N MET A 209 -13.00 14.76 7.53
CA MET A 209 -11.77 15.54 7.51
C MET A 209 -10.55 14.70 7.10
N GLY A 210 -10.73 13.40 6.84
CA GLY A 210 -9.67 12.48 6.50
C GLY A 210 -8.85 12.00 7.69
N ARG A 211 -9.33 12.18 8.93
CA ARG A 211 -8.66 11.69 10.15
C ARG A 211 -8.99 10.21 10.35
N SER A 212 -8.00 9.44 10.80
CA SER A 212 -8.17 8.01 11.08
C SER A 212 -9.02 7.79 12.34
N SER A 213 -9.90 6.78 12.30
CA SER A 213 -10.71 6.41 13.46
C SER A 213 -9.88 5.77 14.60
N GLY A 214 -8.74 5.16 14.28
CA GLY A 214 -7.94 4.38 15.20
C GLY A 214 -8.61 3.07 15.65
N ARG A 215 -9.59 2.54 14.90
CA ARG A 215 -10.43 1.40 15.30
C ARG A 215 -10.43 0.25 14.32
N THR A 216 -10.20 0.52 13.03
CA THR A 216 -10.15 -0.56 12.02
C THR A 216 -8.89 -1.40 12.23
N GLY A 217 -8.90 -2.65 11.78
CA GLY A 217 -7.72 -3.52 11.89
C GLY A 217 -6.46 -2.89 11.30
N ALA A 218 -6.59 -2.21 10.15
CA ALA A 218 -5.49 -1.49 9.52
C ALA A 218 -4.97 -0.30 10.36
N ASP A 219 -5.88 0.41 11.10
CA ASP A 219 -5.48 1.45 12.05
C ASP A 219 -4.69 0.87 13.21
N VAL A 220 -5.19 -0.23 13.81
CA VAL A 220 -4.57 -0.90 14.96
C VAL A 220 -3.15 -1.34 14.63
N GLU A 221 -2.96 -2.06 13.50
CA GLU A 221 -1.62 -2.48 13.06
C GLU A 221 -0.68 -1.29 12.85
N ARG A 222 -1.16 -0.21 12.24
CA ARG A 222 -0.37 1.00 12.00
C ARG A 222 0.06 1.65 13.32
N ILE A 223 -0.86 1.82 14.27
CA ILE A 223 -0.59 2.41 15.60
C ILE A 223 0.46 1.58 16.33
N LEU A 224 0.30 0.25 16.36
CA LEU A 224 1.25 -0.68 17.00
C LEU A 224 2.62 -0.63 16.34
N ALA A 225 2.71 -0.53 15.01
CA ALA A 225 3.97 -0.41 14.30
C ALA A 225 4.72 0.90 14.65
N PHE A 226 4.02 2.04 14.69
CA PHE A 226 4.63 3.30 15.13
C PHE A 226 5.08 3.25 16.60
N HIS A 227 4.28 2.63 17.47
CA HIS A 227 4.66 2.41 18.86
C HIS A 227 5.92 1.54 18.98
N ALA A 228 6.02 0.44 18.23
CA ALA A 228 7.16 -0.47 18.24
C ALA A 228 8.48 0.18 17.80
N ILE A 229 8.42 1.16 16.89
CA ILE A 229 9.61 1.94 16.50
C ILE A 229 9.89 3.13 17.45
N GLY A 230 9.10 3.29 18.52
CA GLY A 230 9.28 4.35 19.52
C GLY A 230 8.89 5.76 19.04
N ARG A 231 7.97 5.85 18.07
CA ARG A 231 7.50 7.13 17.51
C ARG A 231 5.99 7.29 17.64
N LYS A 232 5.55 8.54 17.73
CA LYS A 232 4.15 8.88 17.51
C LYS A 232 3.87 8.88 16.01
N ASP A 233 2.72 8.35 15.60
CA ASP A 233 2.28 8.43 14.20
C ASP A 233 2.01 9.90 13.81
N PRO A 234 2.56 10.39 12.70
CA PRO A 234 2.39 11.77 12.28
C PRO A 234 1.04 12.11 11.65
N ILE A 235 0.15 11.12 11.41
CA ILE A 235 -1.21 11.40 10.90
C ILE A 235 -2.12 11.93 12.01
N GLU A 236 -3.24 12.49 11.61
CA GLU A 236 -4.29 12.90 12.55
C GLU A 236 -5.27 11.76 12.80
N TYR A 237 -5.59 11.55 14.07
CA TYR A 237 -6.64 10.66 14.55
C TYR A 237 -7.85 11.47 15.06
N VAL A 238 -9.01 10.82 15.11
CA VAL A 238 -10.23 11.43 15.70
C VAL A 238 -10.04 11.66 17.20
N ASP A 239 -9.42 10.70 17.89
CA ASP A 239 -9.05 10.77 19.31
C ASP A 239 -7.56 11.11 19.44
N ASP A 240 -7.14 11.57 20.64
CA ASP A 240 -5.72 11.82 20.93
C ASP A 240 -4.88 10.54 20.83
N TRP A 241 -3.58 10.70 20.48
CA TRP A 241 -2.65 9.59 20.31
C TRP A 241 -2.63 8.61 21.47
N ASP A 242 -2.61 9.10 22.70
CA ASP A 242 -2.53 8.23 23.89
C ASP A 242 -3.78 7.35 24.02
N ILE A 243 -4.95 7.87 23.62
CA ILE A 243 -6.23 7.14 23.63
C ILE A 243 -6.25 6.05 22.55
N VAL A 244 -5.82 6.39 21.32
CA VAL A 244 -5.81 5.40 20.23
C VAL A 244 -4.75 4.33 20.46
N LEU A 245 -3.61 4.67 21.06
CA LEU A 245 -2.56 3.73 21.43
C LEU A 245 -3.02 2.77 22.53
N GLU A 246 -3.64 3.28 23.60
CA GLU A 246 -4.19 2.44 24.68
C GLU A 246 -5.21 1.45 24.14
N ARG A 247 -6.09 1.91 23.26
CA ARG A 247 -7.08 1.06 22.56
C ARG A 247 -6.41 -0.02 21.73
N ALA A 248 -5.42 0.33 20.90
CA ALA A 248 -4.70 -0.63 20.06
C ALA A 248 -3.97 -1.69 20.89
N LEU A 249 -3.29 -1.28 21.97
CA LEU A 249 -2.63 -2.20 22.91
C LEU A 249 -3.62 -3.12 23.65
N THR A 250 -4.84 -2.68 23.88
CA THR A 250 -5.88 -3.50 24.49
C THR A 250 -6.38 -4.55 23.51
N ILE A 251 -6.67 -4.16 22.27
CA ILE A 251 -7.10 -5.07 21.20
C ILE A 251 -6.05 -6.16 20.95
N GLU A 252 -4.76 -5.78 20.92
CA GLU A 252 -3.64 -6.72 20.74
C GLU A 252 -3.52 -7.75 21.88
N LYS A 253 -3.80 -7.33 23.13
CA LYS A 253 -3.74 -8.25 24.29
C LYS A 253 -4.90 -9.22 24.37
N GLU A 254 -6.04 -8.88 23.78
CA GLU A 254 -7.25 -9.70 23.78
C GLU A 254 -7.24 -10.74 22.64
N HIS A 255 -6.31 -10.62 21.70
CA HIS A 255 -6.12 -11.55 20.58
C HIS A 255 -5.04 -12.58 20.89
#